data_bc3b39d8a846529b7efcd8a78f3dc371
#
_entry.id   bc3b39d8a846529b7efcd8a78f3dc371
#
_cell.length_a   1.000
_cell.length_b   1.000
_cell.length_c   1.000
_cell.angle_alpha   90.00
_cell.angle_beta   90.00
_cell.angle_gamma   90.00
#
_symmetry.space_group_name_H-M   'P 1'
#
loop_
_entity.id
_entity.type
_entity.pdbx_description
1 polymer ?
#
loop_
_entity_poly.entity_id
_entity_poly.type
_entity_poly.pdbx_seq_one_letter_code
_entity_poly.pdbx_strand_id
1 'polypeptide(L)'
;FWQVEKLIPHHPDSALVLLEKVRDINGLSLREKARYCLLWTESRDEAGLRHTSDSIISIATDYYRTTRGCYWPPKAWFYRGKVYEDMDQPSLALECYLRALEYEGENWDYEFWGRLYNQMGMLYAEQELYGKAMSFLRKASAQYQLLNDAAGQDRILTEVKKYEMLRDSIGSLSARESIYQITSRYDVRPIREDLSKKELMLLQRGQERYLYAFIIGIILFICFLLYRRWRNTQENALRREEALRRSIASQQQRMREEKEENERQITLLEKRITKIKEKKDQELMLVSLQLEKQRLEICNESILNKESKHLLSVAI
;
A
#
# COMPACT_ATOMS: atom_id res chain seq x y z
N PHE A 1 28.41 2.97 6.35
CA PHE A 1 27.65 2.41 7.48
C PHE A 1 27.60 0.88 7.45
N TRP A 2 27.35 0.22 6.31
CA TRP A 2 27.32 -1.25 6.24
C TRP A 2 28.62 -1.93 6.72
N GLN A 3 29.81 -1.35 6.45
CA GLN A 3 31.07 -1.85 6.97
C GLN A 3 31.17 -1.69 8.49
N VAL A 4 30.68 -0.57 9.02
CA VAL A 4 30.64 -0.31 10.46
C VAL A 4 29.78 -1.36 11.17
N GLU A 5 28.57 -1.61 10.67
CA GLU A 5 27.65 -2.62 11.24
C GLU A 5 28.27 -4.01 11.33
N LYS A 6 29.05 -4.41 10.33
CA LYS A 6 29.75 -5.70 10.36
C LYS A 6 30.93 -5.74 11.35
N LEU A 7 31.53 -4.60 11.64
CA LEU A 7 32.69 -4.54 12.54
C LEU A 7 32.27 -4.49 14.00
N ILE A 8 31.14 -3.89 14.34
CA ILE A 8 30.72 -3.67 15.73
C ILE A 8 30.77 -4.94 16.58
N PRO A 9 30.23 -6.11 16.14
CA PRO A 9 30.22 -7.30 17.00
C PRO A 9 31.60 -7.89 17.33
N HIS A 10 32.62 -7.60 16.51
CA HIS A 10 33.93 -8.21 16.64
C HIS A 10 35.07 -7.21 16.89
N HIS A 11 34.93 -6.01 16.35
CA HIS A 11 35.98 -4.96 16.38
C HIS A 11 35.32 -3.58 16.56
N PRO A 12 34.67 -3.32 17.73
CA PRO A 12 33.97 -2.06 17.99
C PRO A 12 34.88 -0.81 17.93
N ASP A 13 36.13 -0.92 18.36
CA ASP A 13 37.11 0.17 18.23
C ASP A 13 37.38 0.55 16.79
N SER A 14 37.50 -0.46 15.90
CA SER A 14 37.68 -0.21 14.47
C SER A 14 36.43 0.42 13.83
N ALA A 15 35.25 0.07 14.31
CA ALA A 15 34.00 0.69 13.92
C ALA A 15 33.96 2.18 14.30
N LEU A 16 34.40 2.52 15.52
CA LEU A 16 34.53 3.91 15.97
C LEU A 16 35.49 4.72 15.09
N VAL A 17 36.67 4.17 14.77
CA VAL A 17 37.68 4.82 13.91
C VAL A 17 37.08 5.09 12.50
N LEU A 18 36.21 4.19 11.97
CA LEU A 18 35.55 4.42 10.72
C LEU A 18 34.49 5.52 10.80
N LEU A 19 33.75 5.58 11.90
CA LEU A 19 32.74 6.61 12.14
C LEU A 19 33.38 8.00 12.31
N GLU A 20 34.55 8.10 12.95
CA GLU A 20 35.31 9.34 13.11
C GLU A 20 35.77 9.95 11.78
N LYS A 21 35.89 9.15 10.71
CA LYS A 21 36.21 9.65 9.36
C LYS A 21 35.08 10.45 8.73
N VAL A 22 33.87 10.41 9.28
CA VAL A 22 32.75 11.25 8.84
C VAL A 22 32.99 12.68 9.34
N ARG A 23 33.55 13.53 8.48
CA ARG A 23 33.98 14.90 8.84
C ARG A 23 32.83 15.87 9.07
N ASP A 24 31.72 15.69 8.34
CA ASP A 24 30.56 16.59 8.38
C ASP A 24 29.28 15.80 8.67
N ILE A 25 28.95 15.66 9.94
CA ILE A 25 27.72 15.03 10.40
C ILE A 25 26.50 15.90 10.06
N ASN A 26 26.67 17.22 9.93
CA ASN A 26 25.55 18.12 9.65
C ASN A 26 25.18 18.11 8.17
N GLY A 27 26.08 17.73 7.29
CA GLY A 27 25.83 17.53 5.86
C GLY A 27 25.08 16.22 5.53
N LEU A 28 24.94 15.30 6.52
CA LEU A 28 24.19 14.07 6.31
C LEU A 28 22.68 14.33 6.27
N SER A 29 21.97 13.53 5.47
CA SER A 29 20.51 13.49 5.54
C SER A 29 20.04 13.06 6.94
N LEU A 30 18.81 13.40 7.33
CA LEU A 30 18.24 13.04 8.65
C LEU A 30 18.31 11.52 8.91
N ARG A 31 18.08 10.72 7.89
CA ARG A 31 18.18 9.26 7.96
C ARG A 31 19.62 8.79 8.23
N GLU A 32 20.58 9.34 7.51
CA GLU A 32 21.98 8.99 7.65
C GLU A 32 22.52 9.46 8.99
N LYS A 33 22.12 10.65 9.43
CA LYS A 33 22.48 11.20 10.74
C LYS A 33 21.94 10.33 11.88
N ALA A 34 20.68 9.89 11.80
CA ALA A 34 20.09 8.97 12.78
C ALA A 34 20.84 7.64 12.81
N ARG A 35 21.18 7.08 11.63
CA ARG A 35 21.96 5.85 11.55
C ARG A 35 23.37 6.01 12.09
N TYR A 36 24.06 7.11 11.77
CA TYR A 36 25.34 7.44 12.34
C TYR A 36 25.29 7.49 13.86
N CYS A 37 24.35 8.23 14.44
CA CYS A 37 24.22 8.39 15.90
C CYS A 37 23.95 7.05 16.61
N LEU A 38 23.13 6.20 16.00
CA LEU A 38 22.87 4.86 16.53
C LEU A 38 24.14 3.99 16.51
N LEU A 39 24.82 3.90 15.37
CA LEU A 39 26.03 3.08 15.22
C LEU A 39 27.18 3.60 16.09
N TRP A 40 27.29 4.91 16.26
CA TRP A 40 28.25 5.52 17.18
C TRP A 40 28.00 5.09 18.62
N THR A 41 26.76 5.17 19.09
CA THR A 41 26.39 4.77 20.45
C THR A 41 26.60 3.26 20.65
N GLU A 42 26.16 2.44 19.71
CA GLU A 42 26.36 1.00 19.71
C GLU A 42 27.85 0.64 19.78
N SER A 43 28.68 1.23 18.93
CA SER A 43 30.12 0.95 18.91
C SER A 43 30.80 1.34 20.25
N ARG A 44 30.35 2.41 20.87
CA ARG A 44 30.88 2.81 22.21
C ARG A 44 30.46 1.84 23.30
N ASP A 45 29.19 1.41 23.31
CA ASP A 45 28.69 0.44 24.30
C ASP A 45 29.44 -0.90 24.16
N GLU A 46 29.59 -1.41 22.93
CA GLU A 46 30.29 -2.68 22.66
C GLU A 46 31.82 -2.57 22.92
N ALA A 47 32.39 -1.36 22.83
CA ALA A 47 33.77 -1.10 23.24
C ALA A 47 33.94 -0.90 24.78
N GLY A 48 32.86 -0.98 25.55
CA GLY A 48 32.87 -0.75 27.01
C GLY A 48 33.13 0.70 27.43
N LEU A 49 32.90 1.65 26.53
CA LEU A 49 33.10 3.07 26.79
C LEU A 49 31.82 3.71 27.35
N ARG A 50 31.85 4.12 28.60
CA ARG A 50 30.69 4.73 29.28
C ARG A 50 30.19 5.98 28.56
N HIS A 51 28.90 6.15 28.57
CA HIS A 51 28.19 7.31 28.06
C HIS A 51 27.92 8.32 29.20
N THR A 52 28.05 9.60 28.89
CA THR A 52 27.78 10.69 29.84
C THR A 52 26.61 11.58 29.45
N SER A 53 26.03 11.34 28.27
CA SER A 53 24.89 12.11 27.73
C SER A 53 24.14 11.30 26.68
N ASP A 54 22.83 11.49 26.62
CA ASP A 54 21.96 10.89 25.59
C ASP A 54 21.81 11.74 24.31
N SER A 55 22.52 12.89 24.24
CA SER A 55 22.37 13.86 23.14
C SER A 55 22.59 13.28 21.75
N ILE A 56 23.49 12.31 21.61
CA ILE A 56 23.77 11.66 20.32
C ILE A 56 22.66 10.68 19.97
N ILE A 57 22.33 9.76 20.89
CA ILE A 57 21.36 8.71 20.62
C ILE A 57 19.91 9.25 20.53
N SER A 58 19.62 10.40 21.15
CA SER A 58 18.31 11.05 21.05
C SER A 58 17.96 11.40 19.59
N ILE A 59 18.94 11.80 18.78
CA ILE A 59 18.75 12.08 17.34
C ILE A 59 18.23 10.83 16.62
N ALA A 60 18.76 9.66 16.95
CA ALA A 60 18.32 8.39 16.36
C ALA A 60 16.91 8.02 16.84
N THR A 61 16.64 8.10 18.15
CA THR A 61 15.30 7.77 18.69
C THR A 61 14.23 8.72 18.19
N ASP A 62 14.51 10.01 18.03
CA ASP A 62 13.55 11.00 17.52
C ASP A 62 13.22 10.74 16.05
N TYR A 63 14.22 10.41 15.24
CA TYR A 63 14.00 10.05 13.85
C TYR A 63 13.19 8.76 13.71
N TYR A 64 13.58 7.70 14.45
CA TYR A 64 12.94 6.38 14.33
C TYR A 64 11.60 6.27 15.05
N ARG A 65 11.21 7.23 15.89
CA ARG A 65 9.95 7.19 16.66
C ARG A 65 8.71 6.93 15.83
N THR A 66 8.69 7.41 14.59
CA THR A 66 7.55 7.26 13.67
C THR A 66 7.75 6.15 12.64
N THR A 67 8.91 5.49 12.65
CA THR A 67 9.25 4.44 11.68
C THR A 67 8.78 3.09 12.20
N ARG A 68 8.14 2.28 11.36
CA ARG A 68 7.68 0.92 11.68
C ARG A 68 8.19 -0.08 10.64
N GLY A 69 8.19 -1.36 11.02
CA GLY A 69 8.54 -2.45 10.11
C GLY A 69 10.03 -2.51 9.75
N CYS A 70 10.90 -1.97 10.58
CA CYS A 70 12.34 -2.09 10.39
C CYS A 70 13.08 -2.35 11.71
N TYR A 71 14.31 -2.83 11.60
CA TYR A 71 15.19 -3.22 12.73
C TYR A 71 15.67 -2.05 13.60
N TRP A 72 15.74 -0.83 13.07
CA TRP A 72 16.43 0.30 13.70
C TRP A 72 15.73 0.92 14.91
N PRO A 73 14.39 1.10 14.92
CA PRO A 73 13.70 1.73 16.05
C PRO A 73 13.92 1.03 17.39
N PRO A 74 13.69 -0.31 17.52
CA PRO A 74 13.90 -0.98 18.81
C PRO A 74 15.37 -0.92 19.24
N LYS A 75 16.30 -1.00 18.29
CA LYS A 75 17.73 -0.91 18.56
C LYS A 75 18.14 0.47 19.08
N ALA A 76 17.59 1.54 18.52
CA ALA A 76 17.83 2.91 18.98
C ALA A 76 17.34 3.12 20.42
N TRP A 77 16.15 2.63 20.73
CA TRP A 77 15.61 2.70 22.10
C TRP A 77 16.42 1.85 23.07
N PHE A 78 16.87 0.67 22.66
CA PHE A 78 17.75 -0.18 23.48
C PHE A 78 19.03 0.53 23.85
N TYR A 79 19.78 1.08 22.89
CA TYR A 79 21.04 1.76 23.17
C TYR A 79 20.83 3.08 23.91
N ARG A 80 19.70 3.76 23.75
CA ARG A 80 19.36 4.88 24.63
C ARG A 80 19.15 4.43 26.07
N GLY A 81 18.54 3.27 26.28
CA GLY A 81 18.44 2.66 27.60
C GLY A 81 19.79 2.36 28.21
N LYS A 82 20.74 1.80 27.43
CA LYS A 82 22.13 1.57 27.85
C LYS A 82 22.84 2.86 28.25
N VAL A 83 22.64 3.94 27.49
CA VAL A 83 23.17 5.25 27.83
C VAL A 83 22.65 5.73 29.19
N TYR A 84 21.37 5.56 29.49
CA TYR A 84 20.78 5.93 30.77
C TYR A 84 21.25 5.04 31.93
N GLU A 85 21.56 3.76 31.70
CA GLU A 85 22.23 2.91 32.69
C GLU A 85 23.61 3.45 33.02
N ASP A 86 24.41 3.79 32.01
CA ASP A 86 25.74 4.42 32.22
C ASP A 86 25.68 5.73 33.01
N MET A 87 24.55 6.45 32.87
CA MET A 87 24.28 7.71 33.60
C MET A 87 23.65 7.50 34.98
N ASP A 88 23.55 6.27 35.47
CA ASP A 88 22.89 5.88 36.73
C ASP A 88 21.42 6.36 36.80
N GLN A 89 20.68 6.29 35.67
CA GLN A 89 19.29 6.71 35.58
C GLN A 89 18.38 5.50 35.22
N PRO A 90 18.21 4.53 36.13
CA PRO A 90 17.54 3.26 35.82
C PRO A 90 16.07 3.41 35.43
N SER A 91 15.36 4.45 35.90
CA SER A 91 13.98 4.72 35.50
C SER A 91 13.87 5.09 34.04
N LEU A 92 14.76 5.93 33.52
CA LEU A 92 14.79 6.32 32.11
C LEU A 92 15.29 5.18 31.22
N ALA A 93 16.24 4.37 31.71
CA ALA A 93 16.68 3.16 31.04
C ALA A 93 15.53 2.21 30.87
N LEU A 94 14.74 1.94 31.92
CA LEU A 94 13.56 1.08 31.85
C LEU A 94 12.50 1.61 30.86
N GLU A 95 12.26 2.93 30.88
CA GLU A 95 11.34 3.54 29.91
C GLU A 95 11.80 3.28 28.46
N CYS A 96 13.08 3.45 28.18
CA CYS A 96 13.64 3.20 26.86
C CYS A 96 13.51 1.73 26.45
N TYR A 97 13.77 0.78 27.36
CA TYR A 97 13.59 -0.64 27.07
C TYR A 97 12.12 -1.01 26.83
N LEU A 98 11.19 -0.41 27.56
CA LEU A 98 9.76 -0.59 27.31
C LEU A 98 9.35 -0.01 25.97
N ARG A 99 9.92 1.12 25.54
CA ARG A 99 9.74 1.66 24.19
C ARG A 99 10.29 0.73 23.10
N ALA A 100 11.44 0.08 23.35
CA ALA A 100 11.96 -0.93 22.44
C ALA A 100 10.98 -2.11 22.29
N LEU A 101 10.33 -2.57 23.37
CA LEU A 101 9.32 -3.63 23.35
C LEU A 101 8.07 -3.28 22.56
N GLU A 102 7.76 -1.99 22.29
CA GLU A 102 6.65 -1.61 21.41
C GLU A 102 6.80 -2.15 19.98
N TYR A 103 8.00 -2.57 19.61
CA TYR A 103 8.35 -3.14 18.30
C TYR A 103 8.53 -4.67 18.34
N GLU A 104 8.22 -5.32 19.46
CA GLU A 104 8.26 -6.78 19.56
C GLU A 104 7.32 -7.42 18.52
N GLY A 105 7.84 -8.41 17.79
CA GLY A 105 7.10 -9.07 16.70
C GLY A 105 7.23 -8.40 15.32
N GLU A 106 7.82 -7.21 15.22
CA GLU A 106 8.07 -6.57 13.91
C GLU A 106 9.32 -7.11 13.19
N ASN A 107 10.21 -7.79 13.90
CA ASN A 107 11.41 -8.46 13.36
C ASN A 107 11.72 -9.76 14.13
N TRP A 108 12.54 -10.63 13.51
CA TRP A 108 12.89 -11.95 14.04
C TRP A 108 14.34 -12.01 14.55
N ASP A 109 14.88 -10.91 15.11
CA ASP A 109 16.21 -10.86 15.69
C ASP A 109 16.19 -11.40 17.13
N TYR A 110 16.31 -12.72 17.26
CA TYR A 110 16.31 -13.42 18.56
C TYR A 110 17.48 -12.97 19.46
N GLU A 111 18.63 -12.65 18.87
CA GLU A 111 19.79 -12.18 19.63
C GLU A 111 19.50 -10.82 20.29
N PHE A 112 18.99 -9.89 19.49
CA PHE A 112 18.60 -8.58 20.00
C PHE A 112 17.54 -8.69 21.10
N TRP A 113 16.48 -9.47 20.90
CA TRP A 113 15.43 -9.65 21.90
C TRP A 113 15.94 -10.36 23.14
N GLY A 114 16.83 -11.33 22.99
CA GLY A 114 17.51 -11.98 24.11
C GLY A 114 18.31 -10.99 24.95
N ARG A 115 19.10 -10.13 24.32
CA ARG A 115 19.87 -9.05 24.98
C ARG A 115 18.96 -8.05 25.69
N LEU A 116 17.89 -7.59 25.05
CA LEU A 116 16.93 -6.64 25.64
C LEU A 116 16.27 -7.23 26.89
N TYR A 117 15.75 -8.45 26.81
CA TYR A 117 15.12 -9.10 27.97
C TYR A 117 16.10 -9.38 29.08
N ASN A 118 17.35 -9.76 28.76
CA ASN A 118 18.39 -9.94 29.75
C ASN A 118 18.67 -8.63 30.48
N GLN A 119 18.85 -7.53 29.74
CA GLN A 119 19.14 -6.22 30.33
C GLN A 119 18.01 -5.74 31.23
N MET A 120 16.75 -5.90 30.79
CA MET A 120 15.58 -5.61 31.64
C MET A 120 15.56 -6.47 32.91
N GLY A 121 15.87 -7.76 32.78
CA GLY A 121 15.95 -8.67 33.91
C GLY A 121 17.00 -8.24 34.93
N MET A 122 18.18 -7.86 34.48
CA MET A 122 19.26 -7.37 35.34
C MET A 122 18.86 -6.07 36.02
N LEU A 123 18.29 -5.10 35.28
CA LEU A 123 17.83 -3.83 35.82
C LEU A 123 16.75 -4.02 36.92
N TYR A 124 15.80 -4.94 36.73
CA TYR A 124 14.82 -5.27 37.77
C TYR A 124 15.47 -5.98 38.98
N ALA A 125 16.52 -6.78 38.76
CA ALA A 125 17.22 -7.47 39.83
C ALA A 125 18.02 -6.46 40.73
N GLU A 126 18.64 -5.47 40.11
CA GLU A 126 19.32 -4.36 40.82
C GLU A 126 18.35 -3.56 41.71
N GLN A 127 17.08 -3.50 41.31
CA GLN A 127 16.03 -2.87 42.11
C GLN A 127 15.32 -3.86 43.07
N GLU A 128 15.93 -5.02 43.33
CA GLU A 128 15.42 -6.10 44.20
C GLU A 128 14.02 -6.64 43.79
N LEU A 129 13.57 -6.36 42.56
CA LEU A 129 12.30 -6.82 42.00
C LEU A 129 12.43 -8.22 41.37
N TYR A 130 12.91 -9.19 42.15
CA TYR A 130 13.31 -10.52 41.65
C TYR A 130 12.23 -11.27 40.89
N GLY A 131 10.95 -11.10 41.25
CA GLY A 131 9.84 -11.72 40.50
C GLY A 131 9.74 -11.23 39.06
N LYS A 132 9.92 -9.91 38.84
CA LYS A 132 9.97 -9.32 37.48
C LYS A 132 11.27 -9.68 36.76
N ALA A 133 12.40 -9.60 37.49
CA ALA A 133 13.70 -9.99 36.96
C ALA A 133 13.67 -11.39 36.35
N MET A 134 13.22 -12.39 37.12
CA MET A 134 13.07 -13.77 36.63
C MET A 134 12.14 -13.91 35.44
N SER A 135 11.04 -13.14 35.40
CA SER A 135 10.13 -13.18 34.25
C SER A 135 10.81 -12.76 32.96
N PHE A 136 11.61 -11.66 32.98
CA PHE A 136 12.35 -11.19 31.81
C PHE A 136 13.53 -12.10 31.47
N LEU A 137 14.27 -12.59 32.46
CA LEU A 137 15.38 -13.52 32.24
C LEU A 137 14.90 -14.84 31.62
N ARG A 138 13.72 -15.37 32.00
CA ARG A 138 13.15 -16.54 31.33
C ARG A 138 12.79 -16.26 29.87
N LYS A 139 12.30 -15.05 29.55
CA LYS A 139 12.09 -14.63 28.16
C LYS A 139 13.43 -14.57 27.40
N ALA A 140 14.48 -14.01 28.01
CA ALA A 140 15.81 -14.00 27.41
C ALA A 140 16.33 -15.42 27.13
N SER A 141 16.22 -16.32 28.10
CA SER A 141 16.58 -17.74 27.94
C SER A 141 15.86 -18.40 26.75
N ALA A 142 14.55 -18.12 26.58
CA ALA A 142 13.79 -18.64 25.45
C ALA A 142 14.32 -18.12 24.09
N GLN A 143 14.77 -16.86 24.01
CA GLN A 143 15.37 -16.33 22.78
C GLN A 143 16.72 -16.98 22.47
N TYR A 144 17.59 -17.16 23.48
CA TYR A 144 18.86 -17.85 23.30
C TYR A 144 18.69 -19.34 22.94
N GLN A 145 17.61 -19.97 23.41
CA GLN A 145 17.25 -21.32 22.98
C GLN A 145 16.93 -21.38 21.48
N LEU A 146 16.21 -20.38 20.95
CA LEU A 146 15.90 -20.30 19.50
C LEU A 146 17.16 -20.07 18.65
N LEU A 147 18.19 -19.45 19.22
CA LEU A 147 19.51 -19.27 18.59
C LEU A 147 20.40 -20.53 18.67
N ASN A 148 20.01 -21.56 19.39
CA ASN A 148 20.85 -22.70 19.78
C ASN A 148 22.11 -22.27 20.55
N ASP A 149 22.06 -21.13 21.25
CA ASP A 149 23.13 -20.65 22.13
C ASP A 149 22.97 -21.26 23.54
N ALA A 150 23.47 -22.47 23.72
CA ALA A 150 23.41 -23.19 24.99
C ALA A 150 24.17 -22.45 26.10
N ALA A 151 25.33 -21.83 25.80
CA ALA A 151 26.12 -21.12 26.77
C ALA A 151 25.42 -19.84 27.28
N GLY A 152 24.80 -19.08 26.38
CA GLY A 152 23.96 -17.93 26.72
C GLY A 152 22.76 -18.35 27.56
N GLN A 153 22.10 -19.44 27.19
CA GLN A 153 20.96 -19.98 27.93
C GLN A 153 21.35 -20.41 29.36
N ASP A 154 22.42 -21.16 29.52
CA ASP A 154 22.88 -21.64 30.84
C ASP A 154 23.29 -20.51 31.77
N ARG A 155 23.95 -19.47 31.25
CA ARG A 155 24.30 -18.27 32.01
C ARG A 155 23.03 -17.59 32.54
N ILE A 156 22.02 -17.38 31.72
CA ILE A 156 20.75 -16.75 32.11
C ILE A 156 20.02 -17.62 33.13
N LEU A 157 19.95 -18.93 32.96
CA LEU A 157 19.30 -19.85 33.90
C LEU A 157 19.99 -19.85 35.25
N THR A 158 21.31 -19.67 35.28
CA THR A 158 22.06 -19.54 36.53
C THR A 158 21.67 -18.29 37.29
N GLU A 159 21.53 -17.15 36.62
CA GLU A 159 21.02 -15.92 37.22
C GLU A 159 19.55 -16.09 37.74
N VAL A 160 18.69 -16.75 36.95
CA VAL A 160 17.33 -17.04 37.40
C VAL A 160 17.32 -17.83 38.72
N LYS A 161 18.13 -18.89 38.85
CA LYS A 161 18.23 -19.69 40.05
C LYS A 161 18.72 -18.87 41.23
N LYS A 162 19.74 -18.00 41.03
CA LYS A 162 20.26 -17.08 42.05
C LYS A 162 19.15 -16.15 42.57
N TYR A 163 18.36 -15.57 41.68
CA TYR A 163 17.27 -14.66 42.09
C TYR A 163 16.06 -15.40 42.69
N GLU A 164 15.82 -16.67 42.34
CA GLU A 164 14.86 -17.53 43.02
C GLU A 164 15.28 -17.71 44.50
N MET A 165 16.55 -18.04 44.77
CA MET A 165 17.07 -18.21 46.10
C MET A 165 16.99 -16.90 46.90
N LEU A 166 17.35 -15.74 46.31
CA LEU A 166 17.25 -14.43 46.94
C LEU A 166 15.79 -14.08 47.25
N ARG A 167 14.86 -14.26 46.35
CA ARG A 167 13.42 -14.01 46.55
C ARG A 167 12.90 -14.83 47.75
N ASP A 168 13.27 -16.11 47.79
CA ASP A 168 12.78 -17.03 48.79
C ASP A 168 13.40 -16.71 50.18
N SER A 169 14.62 -16.14 50.24
CA SER A 169 15.25 -15.68 51.45
C SER A 169 14.69 -14.37 52.02
N ILE A 170 14.06 -13.50 51.16
CA ILE A 170 13.47 -12.22 51.54
C ILE A 170 12.05 -12.43 52.16
N GLY A 171 11.79 -13.51 52.85
CA GLY A 171 10.48 -13.87 53.40
C GLY A 171 9.93 -12.97 54.50
N SER A 172 10.51 -11.77 54.81
CA SER A 172 10.04 -10.91 55.89
C SER A 172 9.12 -9.78 55.40
N LEU A 173 8.14 -9.41 56.24
CA LEU A 173 7.12 -8.38 55.97
C LEU A 173 7.73 -7.01 55.58
N SER A 174 8.89 -6.64 56.15
CA SER A 174 9.58 -5.36 55.87
C SER A 174 10.09 -5.27 54.43
N ALA A 175 10.59 -6.37 53.87
CA ALA A 175 11.02 -6.44 52.49
C ALA A 175 9.83 -6.31 51.50
N ARG A 176 8.65 -6.86 51.83
CA ARG A 176 7.42 -6.69 51.04
C ARG A 176 6.97 -5.22 50.99
N GLU A 177 7.08 -4.48 52.06
CA GLU A 177 6.73 -3.06 52.12
C GLU A 177 7.65 -2.18 51.32
N SER A 178 8.99 -2.44 51.41
CA SER A 178 9.99 -1.81 50.55
C SER A 178 9.79 -2.14 49.06
N ILE A 179 9.52 -3.38 48.73
CA ILE A 179 9.20 -3.83 47.37
C ILE A 179 7.92 -3.14 46.86
N TYR A 180 6.91 -2.96 47.72
CA TYR A 180 5.68 -2.25 47.31
C TYR A 180 5.96 -0.75 47.03
N GLN A 181 6.76 -0.08 47.86
CA GLN A 181 7.14 1.31 47.62
C GLN A 181 8.01 1.49 46.37
N ILE A 182 8.96 0.58 46.11
CA ILE A 182 9.77 0.58 44.89
C ILE A 182 8.90 0.27 43.68
N THR A 183 7.98 -0.71 43.77
CA THR A 183 7.07 -1.05 42.70
C THR A 183 6.12 0.10 42.35
N SER A 184 5.71 0.92 43.32
CA SER A 184 4.90 2.12 43.09
C SER A 184 5.68 3.24 42.40
N ARG A 185 7.01 3.37 42.67
CA ARG A 185 7.88 4.32 41.97
C ARG A 185 8.17 3.92 40.52
N TYR A 186 8.27 2.61 40.27
CA TYR A 186 8.47 2.03 38.94
C TYR A 186 7.18 1.38 38.43
N ASP A 187 6.01 2.01 38.71
CA ASP A 187 4.74 1.51 38.25
C ASP A 187 4.68 1.57 36.72
N VAL A 188 5.02 0.45 36.11
CA VAL A 188 4.92 0.24 34.67
C VAL A 188 3.50 -0.02 34.18
N ARG A 189 2.50 -0.03 35.11
CA ARG A 189 1.09 -0.21 34.73
C ARG A 189 0.60 0.83 33.73
N PRO A 190 0.84 2.15 33.93
CA PRO A 190 0.42 3.14 32.95
C PRO A 190 1.12 2.96 31.61
N ILE A 191 2.41 2.54 31.60
CA ILE A 191 3.14 2.26 30.36
C ILE A 191 2.61 1.01 29.67
N ARG A 192 2.28 -0.05 30.45
CA ARG A 192 1.67 -1.26 29.90
C ARG A 192 0.26 -1.02 29.38
N GLU A 193 -0.54 -0.21 30.08
CA GLU A 193 -1.87 0.19 29.62
C GLU A 193 -1.80 1.06 28.36
N ASP A 194 -0.81 1.94 28.26
CA ASP A 194 -0.57 2.74 27.07
C ASP A 194 -0.08 1.88 25.89
N LEU A 195 0.78 0.87 26.17
CA LEU A 195 1.20 -0.15 25.20
C LEU A 195 0.01 -0.96 24.69
N SER A 196 -0.82 -1.49 25.61
CA SER A 196 -1.99 -2.29 25.23
C SER A 196 -3.02 -1.45 24.45
N LYS A 197 -3.21 -0.18 24.80
CA LYS A 197 -4.04 0.76 24.05
C LYS A 197 -3.47 1.03 22.65
N LYS A 198 -2.14 1.19 22.53
CA LYS A 198 -1.47 1.38 21.24
C LYS A 198 -1.53 0.13 20.38
N GLU A 199 -1.35 -1.06 20.95
CA GLU A 199 -1.54 -2.32 20.23
C GLU A 199 -2.97 -2.45 19.71
N LEU A 200 -3.97 -2.13 20.54
CA LEU A 200 -5.37 -2.13 20.14
C LEU A 200 -5.62 -1.11 19.00
N MET A 201 -5.07 0.11 19.11
CA MET A 201 -5.17 1.13 18.06
C MET A 201 -4.46 0.70 16.77
N LEU A 202 -3.33 -0.01 16.85
CA LEU A 202 -2.62 -0.52 15.67
C LEU A 202 -3.42 -1.64 14.99
N LEU A 203 -4.03 -2.53 15.75
CA LEU A 203 -4.94 -3.56 15.24
C LEU A 203 -6.16 -2.92 14.56
N GLN A 204 -6.78 -1.91 15.19
CA GLN A 204 -7.89 -1.15 14.62
C GLN A 204 -7.50 -0.44 13.32
N ARG A 205 -6.36 0.26 13.29
CA ARG A 205 -5.84 0.91 12.06
C ARG A 205 -5.49 -0.11 10.97
N GLY A 206 -5.07 -1.31 11.34
CA GLY A 206 -4.89 -2.42 10.41
C GLY A 206 -6.20 -2.81 9.76
N GLN A 207 -7.25 -3.03 10.56
CA GLN A 207 -8.59 -3.37 10.07
C GLN A 207 -9.20 -2.25 9.21
N GLU A 208 -9.04 -0.98 9.60
CA GLU A 208 -9.50 0.16 8.80
C GLU A 208 -8.83 0.20 7.42
N ARG A 209 -7.51 -0.07 7.33
CA ARG A 209 -6.81 -0.14 6.04
C ARG A 209 -7.37 -1.23 5.12
N TYR A 210 -7.67 -2.40 5.66
CA TYR A 210 -8.32 -3.46 4.88
C TYR A 210 -9.74 -3.08 4.45
N LEU A 211 -10.50 -2.39 5.31
CA LEU A 211 -11.82 -1.88 4.99
C LEU A 211 -11.76 -0.85 3.85
N TYR A 212 -10.85 0.12 3.92
CA TYR A 212 -10.64 1.09 2.84
C TYR A 212 -10.20 0.42 1.53
N ALA A 213 -9.28 -0.54 1.59
CA ALA A 213 -8.86 -1.29 0.41
C ALA A 213 -10.05 -2.07 -0.22
N PHE A 214 -10.91 -2.65 0.60
CA PHE A 214 -12.12 -3.35 0.16
C PHE A 214 -13.12 -2.38 -0.48
N ILE A 215 -13.36 -1.21 0.12
CA ILE A 215 -14.25 -0.17 -0.45
C ILE A 215 -13.71 0.32 -1.78
N ILE A 216 -12.41 0.59 -1.88
CA ILE A 216 -11.76 0.98 -3.15
C ILE A 216 -11.93 -0.12 -4.20
N GLY A 217 -11.78 -1.39 -3.83
CA GLY A 217 -12.02 -2.53 -4.71
C GLY A 217 -13.44 -2.56 -5.26
N ILE A 218 -14.44 -2.32 -4.39
CA ILE A 218 -15.86 -2.25 -4.81
C ILE A 218 -16.09 -1.09 -5.77
N ILE A 219 -15.54 0.10 -5.47
CA ILE A 219 -15.69 1.28 -6.34
C ILE A 219 -15.07 1.00 -7.72
N LEU A 220 -13.87 0.44 -7.77
CA LEU A 220 -13.22 0.08 -9.04
C LEU A 220 -14.04 -0.97 -9.81
N PHE A 221 -14.63 -1.94 -9.13
CA PHE A 221 -15.48 -2.95 -9.74
C PHE A 221 -16.76 -2.32 -10.32
N ILE A 222 -17.40 -1.40 -9.58
CA ILE A 222 -18.58 -0.66 -10.08
C ILE A 222 -18.20 0.19 -11.30
N CYS A 223 -17.08 0.93 -11.23
CA CYS A 223 -16.56 1.70 -12.36
C CYS A 223 -16.29 0.81 -13.59
N PHE A 224 -15.73 -0.39 -13.37
CA PHE A 224 -15.53 -1.36 -14.45
C PHE A 224 -16.84 -1.83 -15.07
N LEU A 225 -17.87 -2.13 -14.27
CA LEU A 225 -19.19 -2.52 -14.76
C LEU A 225 -19.86 -1.39 -15.55
N LEU A 226 -19.77 -0.15 -15.05
CA LEU A 226 -20.30 1.03 -15.74
C LEU A 226 -19.56 1.28 -17.06
N TYR A 227 -18.23 1.19 -17.06
CA TYR A 227 -17.42 1.28 -18.27
C TYR A 227 -17.78 0.20 -19.29
N ARG A 228 -17.91 -1.05 -18.85
CA ARG A 228 -18.34 -2.17 -19.71
C ARG A 228 -19.74 -1.94 -20.30
N ARG A 229 -20.68 -1.45 -19.48
CA ARG A 229 -22.03 -1.09 -19.93
C ARG A 229 -21.99 0.06 -20.95
N TRP A 230 -21.24 1.12 -20.66
CA TRP A 230 -21.06 2.25 -21.57
C TRP A 230 -20.45 1.80 -22.90
N ARG A 231 -19.40 1.00 -22.87
CA ARG A 231 -18.77 0.45 -24.07
C ARG A 231 -19.75 -0.37 -24.90
N ASN A 232 -20.52 -1.27 -24.27
CA ASN A 232 -21.54 -2.05 -24.95
C ASN A 232 -22.63 -1.16 -25.58
N THR A 233 -23.02 -0.07 -24.94
CA THR A 233 -24.01 0.88 -25.52
C THR A 233 -23.42 1.59 -26.73
N GLN A 234 -22.16 1.98 -26.71
CA GLN A 234 -21.45 2.58 -27.85
C GLN A 234 -21.34 1.60 -29.04
N GLU A 235 -20.92 0.38 -28.77
CA GLU A 235 -20.82 -0.66 -29.80
C GLU A 235 -22.23 -0.97 -30.44
N ASN A 236 -23.27 -1.01 -29.62
CA ASN A 236 -24.63 -1.19 -30.09
C ASN A 236 -25.15 0.02 -30.89
N ALA A 237 -24.77 1.25 -30.51
CA ALA A 237 -25.10 2.45 -31.26
C ALA A 237 -24.43 2.43 -32.65
N LEU A 238 -23.15 2.10 -32.72
CA LEU A 238 -22.40 1.98 -33.96
C LEU A 238 -23.03 0.90 -34.90
N ARG A 239 -23.34 -0.27 -34.33
CA ARG A 239 -24.01 -1.34 -35.11
C ARG A 239 -25.36 -0.90 -35.65
N ARG A 240 -26.16 -0.13 -34.89
CA ARG A 240 -27.45 0.43 -35.37
C ARG A 240 -27.22 1.43 -36.49
N GLU A 241 -26.22 2.31 -36.37
CA GLU A 241 -25.89 3.27 -37.42
C GLU A 241 -25.43 2.57 -38.70
N GLU A 242 -24.58 1.55 -38.60
CA GLU A 242 -24.16 0.75 -39.76
C GLU A 242 -25.34 0.02 -40.41
N ALA A 243 -26.23 -0.56 -39.60
CA ALA A 243 -27.43 -1.24 -40.12
C ALA A 243 -28.34 -0.25 -40.83
N LEU A 244 -28.53 0.97 -40.30
CA LEU A 244 -29.31 2.02 -40.93
C LEU A 244 -28.65 2.49 -42.22
N ARG A 245 -27.36 2.69 -42.28
CA ARG A 245 -26.60 3.05 -43.48
C ARG A 245 -26.78 1.96 -44.59
N ARG A 246 -26.69 0.67 -44.21
CA ARG A 246 -26.91 -0.44 -45.14
C ARG A 246 -28.37 -0.45 -45.68
N SER A 247 -29.37 -0.21 -44.82
CA SER A 247 -30.77 -0.11 -45.21
C SER A 247 -31.01 1.05 -46.20
N ILE A 248 -30.45 2.23 -45.91
CA ILE A 248 -30.54 3.39 -46.81
C ILE A 248 -29.89 3.09 -48.15
N ALA A 249 -28.68 2.52 -48.16
CA ALA A 249 -27.98 2.17 -49.38
C ALA A 249 -28.77 1.17 -50.26
N SER A 250 -29.40 0.16 -49.62
CA SER A 250 -30.25 -0.81 -50.34
C SER A 250 -31.53 -0.18 -50.93
N GLN A 251 -32.12 0.79 -50.19
CA GLN A 251 -33.28 1.53 -50.72
C GLN A 251 -32.88 2.44 -51.90
N GLN A 252 -31.77 3.16 -51.77
CA GLN A 252 -31.24 3.99 -52.86
C GLN A 252 -30.95 3.17 -54.12
N GLN A 253 -30.37 1.97 -53.94
CA GLN A 253 -30.10 1.08 -55.06
C GLN A 253 -31.39 0.64 -55.75
N ARG A 254 -32.45 0.21 -55.00
CA ARG A 254 -33.74 -0.16 -55.57
C ARG A 254 -34.39 1.00 -56.34
N MET A 255 -34.31 2.23 -55.77
CA MET A 255 -34.85 3.42 -56.46
C MET A 255 -34.08 3.75 -57.75
N ARG A 256 -32.75 3.53 -57.78
CA ARG A 256 -31.96 3.67 -59.00
C ARG A 256 -32.37 2.63 -60.06
N GLU A 257 -32.50 1.38 -59.68
CA GLU A 257 -32.94 0.30 -60.56
C GLU A 257 -34.32 0.57 -61.13
N GLU A 258 -35.27 1.02 -60.31
CA GLU A 258 -36.60 1.41 -60.71
C GLU A 258 -36.57 2.63 -61.66
N LYS A 259 -35.75 3.59 -61.42
CA LYS A 259 -35.56 4.75 -62.32
C LYS A 259 -34.96 4.37 -63.64
N GLU A 260 -33.93 3.51 -63.65
CA GLU A 260 -33.30 3.03 -64.87
C GLU A 260 -34.36 2.19 -65.77
N GLU A 261 -35.20 1.41 -65.09
CA GLU A 261 -36.23 0.65 -65.76
C GLU A 261 -37.29 1.57 -66.39
N ASN A 262 -37.70 2.63 -65.63
CA ASN A 262 -38.62 3.63 -66.16
C ASN A 262 -38.01 4.43 -67.33
N GLU A 263 -36.70 4.80 -67.26
CA GLU A 263 -36.01 5.43 -68.36
C GLU A 263 -35.93 4.55 -69.62
N ARG A 264 -35.73 3.21 -69.45
CA ARG A 264 -35.76 2.23 -70.55
C ARG A 264 -37.13 2.20 -71.18
N GLN A 265 -38.22 2.19 -70.37
CA GLN A 265 -39.55 2.20 -70.87
C GLN A 265 -39.89 3.50 -71.61
N ILE A 266 -39.48 4.65 -71.09
CA ILE A 266 -39.65 5.94 -71.81
C ILE A 266 -38.98 5.90 -73.19
N THR A 267 -37.71 5.41 -73.22
CA THR A 267 -36.95 5.30 -74.46
C THR A 267 -37.63 4.36 -75.47
N LEU A 268 -38.22 3.29 -74.98
CA LEU A 268 -38.95 2.31 -75.82
C LEU A 268 -40.24 2.90 -76.36
N LEU A 269 -40.96 3.70 -75.55
CA LEU A 269 -42.14 4.44 -75.98
C LEU A 269 -41.79 5.54 -76.99
N GLU A 270 -40.69 6.27 -76.80
CA GLU A 270 -40.21 7.23 -77.78
C GLU A 270 -39.89 6.64 -79.12
N LYS A 271 -39.24 5.45 -79.15
CA LYS A 271 -38.99 4.70 -80.36
C LYS A 271 -40.28 4.24 -81.04
N ARG A 272 -41.30 3.91 -80.23
CA ARG A 272 -42.66 3.53 -80.78
C ARG A 272 -43.37 4.77 -81.35
N ILE A 273 -43.28 5.92 -80.62
CA ILE A 273 -43.84 7.20 -81.07
C ILE A 273 -43.19 7.65 -82.40
N THR A 274 -41.89 7.54 -82.54
CA THR A 274 -41.21 7.85 -83.82
C THR A 274 -41.64 6.96 -84.99
N LYS A 275 -41.74 5.63 -84.72
CA LYS A 275 -42.22 4.70 -85.72
C LYS A 275 -43.70 4.95 -86.12
N ILE A 276 -44.53 5.42 -85.23
CA ILE A 276 -45.94 5.74 -85.53
C ILE A 276 -46.06 7.07 -86.30
N LYS A 277 -45.16 8.09 -85.98
CA LYS A 277 -45.06 9.34 -86.74
C LYS A 277 -44.69 9.09 -88.21
N GLU A 278 -43.92 8.06 -88.51
CA GLU A 278 -43.58 7.68 -89.89
C GLU A 278 -44.67 7.01 -90.63
N LYS A 279 -45.67 6.45 -89.92
CA LYS A 279 -46.90 5.82 -90.57
C LYS A 279 -48.09 6.75 -90.39
N LYS A 280 -48.53 7.46 -91.47
CA LYS A 280 -49.49 8.57 -91.56
C LYS A 280 -50.89 8.38 -91.01
N ASP A 281 -51.27 7.24 -90.33
CA ASP A 281 -52.67 6.90 -90.06
C ASP A 281 -53.07 6.64 -88.60
N GLN A 282 -52.33 7.18 -87.57
CA GLN A 282 -52.70 6.91 -86.21
C GLN A 282 -52.53 8.08 -85.21
N GLU A 283 -53.19 9.23 -85.42
CA GLU A 283 -53.18 10.39 -84.46
C GLU A 283 -53.74 10.04 -83.08
N LEU A 284 -54.68 9.13 -82.97
CA LEU A 284 -55.31 8.74 -81.69
C LEU A 284 -54.39 7.91 -80.80
N MET A 285 -53.58 7.07 -81.41
CA MET A 285 -52.63 6.19 -80.69
C MET A 285 -51.38 6.95 -80.21
N LEU A 286 -51.02 8.02 -80.95
CA LEU A 286 -49.91 8.93 -80.59
C LEU A 286 -50.19 9.66 -79.26
N VAL A 287 -51.43 10.15 -79.08
CA VAL A 287 -51.87 10.88 -77.86
C VAL A 287 -51.84 9.93 -76.64
N SER A 288 -52.29 8.66 -76.82
CA SER A 288 -52.28 7.71 -75.68
C SER A 288 -50.86 7.37 -75.19
N LEU A 289 -49.92 7.19 -76.14
CA LEU A 289 -48.54 6.89 -75.82
C LEU A 289 -47.80 8.11 -75.25
N GLN A 290 -48.13 9.32 -75.70
CA GLN A 290 -47.59 10.55 -75.07
C GLN A 290 -48.10 10.74 -73.63
N LEU A 291 -49.35 10.43 -73.34
CA LEU A 291 -49.90 10.44 -71.98
C LEU A 291 -49.25 9.38 -71.09
N GLU A 292 -48.93 8.21 -71.62
CA GLU A 292 -48.25 7.16 -70.86
C GLU A 292 -46.80 7.53 -70.57
N LYS A 293 -46.04 8.20 -71.47
CA LYS A 293 -44.75 8.78 -71.29
C LYS A 293 -44.77 9.84 -70.16
N GLN A 294 -45.73 10.78 -70.19
CA GLN A 294 -45.89 11.79 -69.17
C GLN A 294 -46.14 11.16 -67.77
N ARG A 295 -46.95 10.11 -67.70
CA ARG A 295 -47.17 9.38 -66.45
C ARG A 295 -45.89 8.83 -65.84
N LEU A 296 -45.03 8.21 -66.69
CA LEU A 296 -43.75 7.66 -66.25
C LEU A 296 -42.73 8.77 -65.81
N GLU A 297 -42.72 9.90 -66.52
CA GLU A 297 -41.89 11.07 -66.13
C GLU A 297 -42.30 11.63 -64.77
N ILE A 298 -43.58 11.79 -64.49
CA ILE A 298 -44.13 12.21 -63.22
C ILE A 298 -43.83 11.17 -62.13
N CYS A 299 -43.87 9.87 -62.45
CA CYS A 299 -43.48 8.83 -61.52
C CYS A 299 -42.00 8.93 -61.12
N ASN A 300 -41.08 9.16 -62.06
CA ASN A 300 -39.66 9.37 -61.82
C ASN A 300 -39.39 10.62 -60.97
N GLU A 301 -40.07 11.74 -61.23
CA GLU A 301 -39.95 12.95 -60.37
C GLU A 301 -40.46 12.68 -58.95
N SER A 302 -41.51 11.87 -58.78
CA SER A 302 -42.05 11.49 -57.47
C SER A 302 -41.07 10.61 -56.69
N ILE A 303 -40.33 9.73 -57.39
CA ILE A 303 -39.27 8.90 -56.80
C ILE A 303 -38.11 9.80 -56.30
N LEU A 304 -37.66 10.74 -57.14
CA LEU A 304 -36.61 11.70 -56.81
C LEU A 304 -36.98 12.58 -55.59
N ASN A 305 -38.24 13.00 -55.49
CA ASN A 305 -38.77 13.76 -54.36
C ASN A 305 -38.85 12.94 -53.06
N LYS A 306 -39.16 11.64 -53.15
CA LYS A 306 -39.11 10.70 -52.01
C LYS A 306 -37.69 10.49 -51.54
N GLU A 307 -36.72 10.38 -52.45
CA GLU A 307 -35.30 10.21 -52.13
C GLU A 307 -34.74 11.44 -51.39
N SER A 308 -35.01 12.65 -51.87
CA SER A 308 -34.60 13.89 -51.23
C SER A 308 -35.23 14.10 -49.82
N LYS A 309 -36.52 13.74 -49.66
CA LYS A 309 -37.18 13.79 -48.32
C LYS A 309 -36.64 12.76 -47.36
N HIS A 310 -36.27 11.55 -47.84
CA HIS A 310 -35.68 10.51 -46.99
C HIS A 310 -34.27 10.90 -46.54
N LEU A 311 -33.46 11.50 -47.42
CA LEU A 311 -32.12 12.02 -47.07
C LEU A 311 -32.21 13.13 -46.04
N LEU A 312 -33.20 14.04 -46.11
CA LEU A 312 -33.43 15.08 -45.14
C LEU A 312 -33.86 14.54 -43.74
N SER A 313 -34.67 13.45 -43.72
CA SER A 313 -35.14 12.84 -42.47
C SER A 313 -34.06 12.03 -41.74
N VAL A 314 -32.94 11.70 -42.37
CA VAL A 314 -31.79 10.96 -41.81
C VAL A 314 -30.70 11.92 -41.33
N ALA A 315 -30.74 13.20 -41.81
CA ALA A 315 -29.76 14.21 -41.42
C ALA A 315 -30.15 15.03 -40.15
N ILE A 316 -31.39 14.85 -39.66
CA ILE A 316 -31.90 15.39 -38.39
C ILE A 316 -31.86 14.30 -37.30
#